data_300dfc54df4556ed003ac4a9ea36eabf
#
_entry.id   300dfc54df4556ed003ac4a9ea36eabf
#
_cell.length_a   1.000
_cell.length_b   1.000
_cell.length_c   1.000
_cell.angle_alpha   90.00
_cell.angle_beta   90.00
_cell.angle_gamma   90.00
#
_symmetry.space_group_name_H-M   'P 1'
#
loop_
_entity.id
_entity.type
_entity.pdbx_description
1 polymer ?
#
loop_
_entity_poly.entity_id
_entity_poly.type
_entity_poly.pdbx_seq_one_letter_code
_entity_poly.pdbx_strand_id
1 'polypeptide(L)'
;MADKKAQLIIEGAAPVELPILTGTVGPDVIDVRGLTATGRFTFDPGFMSTASCESKITYIDGDNGILLHRGYPIEQLAEHSDYLETAYLLLNGELPTAEQKAQFVSTVKNHTMVLEQLKTFFNGFRRDAHPMAVMCGVVGALSAFYHDSLDINNPQHREISAIRLVAKMPTLAAMVYKYSMGQPMMYPRNDLTYAENFLHMMFNTPCEIKPISPVLAKAMDRIFILHADHEQNASTSTVRLAGSSGANPFACIAAGIAALWGPAHGGANEAVLTMLDEIGDVSNIDTFIAKAKDKNDPFKLMGFGHRVYKNRDPRATVMKQTCDEVLKELGIKNDPQLELAMRLEEIALTDPYFIERSLYPNVDFYSGIILKAIGIPTSMFTVIFALARTVGWISHWKEMLSSPYKIGRPRQLYTGYESRDITKLEDRK
;
A
#
# COMPACT_ATOMS: atom_id res chain seq x y z
N MET A 1 22.62 -26.26 -15.01
CA MET A 1 21.26 -26.51 -15.47
C MET A 1 21.21 -26.11 -16.95
N ALA A 2 20.54 -26.91 -17.81
CA ALA A 2 20.39 -26.49 -19.21
C ALA A 2 19.58 -25.18 -19.23
N ASP A 3 20.09 -24.18 -19.97
CA ASP A 3 19.39 -22.90 -20.11
C ASP A 3 18.07 -23.15 -20.83
N LYS A 4 16.98 -23.09 -20.08
CA LYS A 4 15.63 -23.21 -20.64
C LYS A 4 15.37 -22.05 -21.58
N LYS A 5 14.76 -22.33 -22.74
CA LYS A 5 14.43 -21.33 -23.76
C LYS A 5 13.00 -21.51 -24.22
N ALA A 6 12.32 -20.40 -24.50
CA ALA A 6 11.09 -20.36 -25.27
C ALA A 6 11.42 -19.98 -26.71
N GLN A 7 10.61 -20.42 -27.66
CA GLN A 7 10.69 -19.96 -29.06
C GLN A 7 9.44 -19.18 -29.43
N LEU A 8 9.63 -17.98 -29.95
CA LEU A 8 8.56 -17.21 -30.57
C LEU A 8 8.64 -17.39 -32.08
N ILE A 9 7.61 -18.00 -32.65
CA ILE A 9 7.47 -18.23 -34.09
C ILE A 9 6.53 -17.15 -34.66
N ILE A 10 7.02 -16.40 -35.64
CA ILE A 10 6.25 -15.36 -36.32
C ILE A 10 6.29 -15.71 -37.80
N GLU A 11 5.11 -15.75 -38.44
CA GLU A 11 4.98 -16.06 -39.86
C GLU A 11 5.85 -15.15 -40.71
N GLY A 12 6.63 -15.73 -41.61
CA GLY A 12 7.55 -15.00 -42.50
C GLY A 12 8.84 -14.49 -41.85
N ALA A 13 9.15 -14.88 -40.61
CA ALA A 13 10.37 -14.51 -39.89
C ALA A 13 11.07 -15.74 -39.31
N ALA A 14 12.39 -15.62 -39.09
CA ALA A 14 13.13 -16.65 -38.35
C ALA A 14 12.60 -16.74 -36.87
N PRO A 15 12.56 -17.95 -36.29
CA PRO A 15 12.21 -18.11 -34.88
C PRO A 15 13.14 -17.32 -33.96
N VAL A 16 12.57 -16.71 -32.93
CA VAL A 16 13.32 -15.95 -31.91
C VAL A 16 13.42 -16.80 -30.64
N GLU A 17 14.63 -17.09 -30.21
CA GLU A 17 14.87 -17.75 -28.92
C GLU A 17 14.89 -16.70 -27.82
N LEU A 18 14.12 -16.98 -26.74
CA LEU A 18 13.98 -16.13 -25.57
C LEU A 18 14.39 -16.92 -24.31
N PRO A 19 15.26 -16.38 -23.46
CA PRO A 19 15.62 -17.04 -22.21
C PRO A 19 14.41 -17.21 -21.30
N ILE A 20 14.37 -18.32 -20.57
CA ILE A 20 13.44 -18.53 -19.46
C ILE A 20 14.21 -18.33 -18.16
N LEU A 21 13.71 -17.42 -17.31
CA LEU A 21 14.28 -17.14 -15.99
C LEU A 21 13.41 -17.84 -14.95
N THR A 22 14.07 -18.55 -14.02
CA THR A 22 13.42 -19.27 -12.91
C THR A 22 13.76 -18.56 -11.61
N GLY A 23 12.72 -18.15 -10.85
CA GLY A 23 12.87 -17.59 -9.51
C GLY A 23 13.15 -18.65 -8.45
N THR A 24 13.30 -18.25 -7.19
CA THR A 24 13.41 -19.17 -6.05
C THR A 24 12.11 -19.94 -5.83
N VAL A 25 10.98 -19.25 -6.01
CA VAL A 25 9.61 -19.78 -5.95
C VAL A 25 8.76 -19.08 -7.02
N GLY A 26 7.60 -19.64 -7.31
CA GLY A 26 6.67 -19.10 -8.29
C GLY A 26 6.93 -19.56 -9.73
N PRO A 27 6.21 -19.01 -10.71
CA PRO A 27 6.29 -19.41 -12.12
C PRO A 27 7.60 -18.95 -12.78
N ASP A 28 8.03 -19.69 -13.81
CA ASP A 28 9.07 -19.23 -14.73
C ASP A 28 8.60 -18.01 -15.51
N VAL A 29 9.52 -17.13 -15.87
CA VAL A 29 9.25 -15.95 -16.72
C VAL A 29 10.07 -15.97 -18.00
N ILE A 30 9.49 -15.47 -19.09
CA ILE A 30 10.17 -15.38 -20.39
C ILE A 30 10.81 -14.00 -20.53
N ASP A 31 12.11 -13.94 -20.71
CA ASP A 31 12.84 -12.68 -20.93
C ASP A 31 12.62 -12.18 -22.35
N VAL A 32 11.72 -11.22 -22.48
CA VAL A 32 11.33 -10.63 -23.79
C VAL A 32 12.24 -9.50 -24.28
N ARG A 33 13.29 -9.14 -23.53
CA ARG A 33 14.18 -8.02 -23.90
C ARG A 33 14.83 -8.19 -25.27
N GLY A 34 15.08 -9.44 -25.69
CA GLY A 34 15.62 -9.79 -27.00
C GLY A 34 14.73 -9.44 -28.18
N LEU A 35 13.42 -9.27 -27.98
CA LEU A 35 12.47 -8.95 -29.08
C LEU A 35 12.77 -7.62 -29.77
N THR A 36 13.37 -6.67 -29.08
CA THR A 36 13.70 -5.35 -29.65
C THR A 36 14.63 -5.45 -30.86
N ALA A 37 15.50 -6.48 -30.92
CA ALA A 37 16.37 -6.74 -32.05
C ALA A 37 15.62 -7.11 -33.33
N THR A 38 14.39 -7.58 -33.22
CA THR A 38 13.50 -7.93 -34.33
C THR A 38 12.63 -6.76 -34.82
N GLY A 39 12.75 -5.60 -34.19
CA GLY A 39 11.86 -4.46 -34.40
C GLY A 39 10.46 -4.60 -33.76
N ARG A 40 10.24 -5.66 -32.95
CA ARG A 40 8.96 -5.94 -32.31
C ARG A 40 9.05 -5.80 -30.79
N PHE A 41 7.93 -5.61 -30.14
CA PHE A 41 7.79 -5.59 -28.68
C PHE A 41 6.40 -6.10 -28.28
N THR A 42 6.24 -6.46 -27.00
CA THR A 42 5.01 -7.00 -26.45
C THR A 42 3.98 -5.90 -26.21
N PHE A 43 2.70 -6.29 -26.17
CA PHE A 43 1.59 -5.42 -25.80
C PHE A 43 0.90 -6.03 -24.57
N ASP A 44 1.10 -5.43 -23.41
CA ASP A 44 0.54 -5.88 -22.13
C ASP A 44 0.16 -4.66 -21.27
N PRO A 45 -1.00 -4.03 -21.55
CA PRO A 45 -1.50 -2.92 -20.75
C PRO A 45 -1.75 -3.35 -19.29
N GLY A 46 -1.15 -2.64 -18.35
CA GLY A 46 -1.29 -2.91 -16.91
C GLY A 46 -0.44 -4.07 -16.39
N PHE A 47 0.51 -4.58 -17.17
CA PHE A 47 1.51 -5.57 -16.77
C PHE A 47 0.91 -6.88 -16.23
N MET A 48 -0.21 -7.34 -16.82
CA MET A 48 -0.92 -8.55 -16.37
C MET A 48 -0.10 -9.85 -16.55
N SER A 49 0.81 -9.86 -17.54
CA SER A 49 1.66 -11.01 -17.89
C SER A 49 3.14 -10.63 -17.93
N THR A 50 3.53 -9.53 -17.27
CA THR A 50 4.88 -8.99 -17.35
C THR A 50 5.50 -8.83 -15.98
N ALA A 51 6.55 -9.59 -15.67
CA ALA A 51 7.43 -9.33 -14.54
C ALA A 51 8.29 -8.10 -14.86
N SER A 52 8.09 -7.00 -14.14
CA SER A 52 8.79 -5.73 -14.37
C SER A 52 10.16 -5.63 -13.71
N CYS A 53 10.45 -6.52 -12.77
CA CYS A 53 11.71 -6.55 -12.01
C CYS A 53 11.94 -7.91 -11.35
N GLU A 54 13.17 -8.13 -10.90
CA GLU A 54 13.50 -9.13 -9.89
C GLU A 54 13.40 -8.49 -8.49
N SER A 55 12.86 -9.22 -7.51
CA SER A 55 12.76 -8.76 -6.13
C SER A 55 12.91 -9.90 -5.14
N LYS A 56 13.51 -9.60 -3.97
CA LYS A 56 13.66 -10.52 -2.83
C LYS A 56 12.78 -10.10 -1.64
N ILE A 57 11.88 -9.13 -1.83
CA ILE A 57 11.16 -8.49 -0.72
C ILE A 57 9.90 -9.26 -0.38
N THR A 58 9.00 -9.41 -1.33
CA THR A 58 7.70 -10.03 -1.11
C THR A 58 7.38 -11.03 -2.20
N TYR A 59 6.85 -12.18 -1.77
CA TYR A 59 6.29 -13.20 -2.66
C TYR A 59 4.81 -13.42 -2.34
N ILE A 60 4.01 -13.53 -3.38
CA ILE A 60 2.58 -13.81 -3.27
C ILE A 60 2.24 -15.01 -4.14
N ASP A 61 1.57 -16.00 -3.53
CA ASP A 61 0.88 -17.07 -4.24
C ASP A 61 -0.63 -16.90 -4.01
N GLY A 62 -1.29 -16.32 -4.99
CA GLY A 62 -2.72 -16.02 -4.89
C GLY A 62 -3.60 -17.28 -4.92
N ASP A 63 -3.15 -18.36 -5.56
CA ASP A 63 -3.90 -19.60 -5.65
C ASP A 63 -3.90 -20.35 -4.31
N ASN A 64 -2.78 -20.31 -3.59
CA ASN A 64 -2.62 -20.95 -2.28
C ASN A 64 -2.86 -20.01 -1.10
N GLY A 65 -3.09 -18.72 -1.31
CA GLY A 65 -3.30 -17.74 -0.26
C GLY A 65 -2.05 -17.50 0.60
N ILE A 66 -0.88 -17.43 -0.04
CA ILE A 66 0.42 -17.24 0.62
C ILE A 66 0.92 -15.82 0.38
N LEU A 67 1.37 -15.18 1.45
CA LEU A 67 2.08 -13.90 1.42
C LEU A 67 3.31 -13.99 2.30
N LEU A 68 4.49 -13.83 1.70
CA LEU A 68 5.78 -13.89 2.41
C LEU A 68 6.50 -12.55 2.32
N HIS A 69 7.01 -12.06 3.45
CA HIS A 69 7.98 -10.97 3.49
C HIS A 69 9.36 -11.53 3.78
N ARG A 70 10.30 -11.40 2.83
CA ARG A 70 11.65 -11.98 2.92
C ARG A 70 11.64 -13.48 3.26
N GLY A 71 10.59 -14.20 2.86
CA GLY A 71 10.40 -15.62 3.15
C GLY A 71 9.61 -15.94 4.42
N TYR A 72 9.31 -14.95 5.26
CA TYR A 72 8.50 -15.14 6.48
C TYR A 72 7.01 -14.97 6.18
N PRO A 73 6.14 -15.92 6.61
CA PRO A 73 4.69 -15.79 6.45
C PRO A 73 4.14 -14.56 7.17
N ILE A 74 3.25 -13.83 6.50
CA ILE A 74 2.70 -12.57 7.03
C ILE A 74 1.92 -12.76 8.33
N GLU A 75 1.26 -13.92 8.49
CA GLU A 75 0.50 -14.27 9.69
C GLU A 75 1.45 -14.38 10.90
N GLN A 76 2.61 -15.02 10.72
CA GLN A 76 3.61 -15.17 11.79
C GLN A 76 4.21 -13.82 12.17
N LEU A 77 4.47 -12.94 11.18
CA LEU A 77 4.95 -11.59 11.47
C LEU A 77 3.91 -10.79 12.26
N ALA A 78 2.63 -10.86 11.90
CA ALA A 78 1.55 -10.18 12.62
C ALA A 78 1.29 -10.73 14.03
N GLU A 79 1.62 -12.00 14.29
CA GLU A 79 1.45 -12.64 15.59
C GLU A 79 2.63 -12.41 16.53
N HIS A 80 3.86 -12.55 16.01
CA HIS A 80 5.09 -12.67 16.80
C HIS A 80 6.04 -11.47 16.68
N SER A 81 5.77 -10.53 15.79
CA SER A 81 6.62 -9.35 15.53
C SER A 81 5.89 -8.05 15.87
N ASP A 82 6.58 -6.93 15.75
CA ASP A 82 6.01 -5.60 15.71
C ASP A 82 6.35 -4.91 14.37
N TYR A 83 5.69 -3.77 14.10
CA TYR A 83 5.88 -3.07 12.83
C TYR A 83 7.33 -2.65 12.58
N LEU A 84 8.06 -2.19 13.59
CA LEU A 84 9.46 -1.78 13.40
C LEU A 84 10.39 -2.96 13.14
N GLU A 85 10.12 -4.12 13.73
CA GLU A 85 10.84 -5.35 13.42
C GLU A 85 10.56 -5.82 11.99
N THR A 86 9.29 -5.79 11.56
CA THR A 86 8.90 -6.05 10.18
C THR A 86 9.52 -5.03 9.21
N ALA A 87 9.58 -3.76 9.60
CA ALA A 87 10.23 -2.71 8.82
C ALA A 87 11.74 -2.97 8.67
N TYR A 88 12.39 -3.38 9.74
CA TYR A 88 13.80 -3.78 9.69
C TYR A 88 14.01 -4.94 8.72
N LEU A 89 13.18 -5.97 8.81
CA LEU A 89 13.21 -7.14 7.92
C LEU A 89 13.12 -6.73 6.44
N LEU A 90 12.14 -5.91 6.09
CA LEU A 90 11.93 -5.47 4.71
C LEU A 90 13.12 -4.65 4.18
N LEU A 91 13.68 -3.77 5.01
CA LEU A 91 14.79 -2.87 4.66
C LEU A 91 16.14 -3.61 4.55
N ASN A 92 16.39 -4.59 5.41
CA ASN A 92 17.69 -5.22 5.59
C ASN A 92 17.76 -6.67 5.13
N GLY A 93 16.61 -7.35 4.92
CA GLY A 93 16.56 -8.67 4.33
C GLY A 93 16.49 -9.84 5.31
N GLU A 94 16.70 -9.59 6.61
CA GLU A 94 16.63 -10.59 7.68
C GLU A 94 16.05 -9.99 8.96
N LEU A 95 15.46 -10.81 9.82
CA LEU A 95 14.99 -10.37 11.14
C LEU A 95 16.16 -9.86 11.99
N PRO A 96 15.94 -8.79 12.78
CA PRO A 96 17.01 -8.25 13.62
C PRO A 96 17.30 -9.15 14.82
N THR A 97 18.56 -9.16 15.26
CA THR A 97 18.89 -9.57 16.64
C THR A 97 18.29 -8.59 17.65
N ALA A 98 18.21 -8.96 18.92
CA ALA A 98 17.72 -8.07 19.97
C ALA A 98 18.48 -6.72 20.01
N GLU A 99 19.80 -6.74 19.81
CA GLU A 99 20.64 -5.55 19.78
C GLU A 99 20.35 -4.68 18.54
N GLN A 100 20.26 -5.30 17.36
CA GLN A 100 19.92 -4.63 16.11
C GLN A 100 18.53 -4.00 16.16
N LYS A 101 17.54 -4.71 16.74
CA LYS A 101 16.19 -4.19 16.96
C LYS A 101 16.23 -2.95 17.86
N ALA A 102 16.90 -3.05 19.01
CA ALA A 102 17.01 -1.93 19.96
C ALA A 102 17.66 -0.70 19.31
N GLN A 103 18.74 -0.89 18.55
CA GLN A 103 19.42 0.19 17.82
C GLN A 103 18.50 0.79 16.73
N PHE A 104 17.81 -0.02 15.95
CA PHE A 104 16.89 0.45 14.91
C PHE A 104 15.72 1.24 15.49
N VAL A 105 15.07 0.71 16.54
CA VAL A 105 13.99 1.40 17.26
C VAL A 105 14.45 2.74 17.83
N SER A 106 15.63 2.79 18.45
CA SER A 106 16.22 4.04 18.96
C SER A 106 16.46 5.04 17.81
N THR A 107 17.01 4.57 16.70
CA THR A 107 17.26 5.42 15.53
C THR A 107 15.96 5.98 14.96
N VAL A 108 14.92 5.17 14.79
CA VAL A 108 13.61 5.61 14.33
C VAL A 108 13.01 6.65 15.28
N LYS A 109 13.01 6.38 16.59
CA LYS A 109 12.47 7.30 17.62
C LYS A 109 13.14 8.67 17.59
N ASN A 110 14.44 8.72 17.33
CA ASN A 110 15.18 9.98 17.23
C ASN A 110 14.93 10.77 15.93
N HIS A 111 14.17 10.20 14.97
CA HIS A 111 13.84 10.84 13.69
C HIS A 111 12.33 11.09 13.50
N THR A 112 11.50 10.87 14.50
CA THR A 112 10.03 11.02 14.42
C THR A 112 9.57 12.47 14.28
N MET A 113 10.28 13.42 14.88
CA MET A 113 9.94 14.85 14.76
C MET A 113 10.18 15.35 13.34
N VAL A 114 9.31 16.25 12.91
CA VAL A 114 9.45 17.03 11.67
C VAL A 114 9.98 18.43 12.01
N LEU A 115 10.57 19.11 11.03
CA LEU A 115 11.00 20.49 11.20
C LEU A 115 9.79 21.42 11.43
N GLU A 116 9.91 22.37 12.35
CA GLU A 116 8.81 23.28 12.70
C GLU A 116 8.29 24.09 11.49
N GLN A 117 9.16 24.44 10.54
CA GLN A 117 8.79 25.13 9.32
C GLN A 117 7.78 24.34 8.47
N LEU A 118 7.76 22.99 8.59
CA LEU A 118 6.77 22.18 7.87
C LEU A 118 5.33 22.49 8.30
N LYS A 119 5.11 22.94 9.55
CA LYS A 119 3.79 23.37 10.02
C LYS A 119 3.27 24.56 9.21
N THR A 120 4.15 25.49 8.81
CA THR A 120 3.78 26.61 7.96
C THR A 120 3.31 26.17 6.57
N PHE A 121 3.90 25.09 6.05
CA PHE A 121 3.51 24.53 4.76
C PHE A 121 2.05 24.03 4.76
N PHE A 122 1.56 23.50 5.89
CA PHE A 122 0.16 23.10 6.03
C PHE A 122 -0.82 24.26 5.83
N ASN A 123 -0.44 25.50 6.19
CA ASN A 123 -1.29 26.68 6.03
C ASN A 123 -1.64 27.00 4.56
N GLY A 124 -0.92 26.41 3.60
CA GLY A 124 -1.22 26.52 2.18
C GLY A 124 -2.36 25.62 1.71
N PHE A 125 -2.78 24.65 2.51
CA PHE A 125 -3.90 23.77 2.18
C PHE A 125 -5.22 24.30 2.76
N ARG A 126 -6.32 23.95 2.08
CA ARG A 126 -7.64 24.10 2.70
C ARG A 126 -7.81 23.06 3.80
N ARG A 127 -8.50 23.42 4.88
CA ARG A 127 -8.75 22.49 5.99
C ARG A 127 -9.67 21.33 5.61
N ASP A 128 -10.54 21.54 4.63
CA ASP A 128 -11.44 20.53 4.07
C ASP A 128 -10.84 19.77 2.88
N ALA A 129 -9.53 19.96 2.61
CA ALA A 129 -8.82 19.18 1.59
C ALA A 129 -8.78 17.70 1.98
N HIS A 130 -8.87 16.82 0.97
CA HIS A 130 -8.76 15.38 1.20
C HIS A 130 -7.41 15.04 1.84
N PRO A 131 -7.37 14.26 2.93
CA PRO A 131 -6.13 13.95 3.66
C PRO A 131 -5.01 13.38 2.79
N MET A 132 -5.34 12.57 1.78
CA MET A 132 -4.34 12.02 0.85
C MET A 132 -3.70 13.09 -0.04
N ALA A 133 -4.43 14.15 -0.43
CA ALA A 133 -3.87 15.27 -1.18
C ALA A 133 -2.82 16.01 -0.33
N VAL A 134 -3.16 16.27 0.93
CA VAL A 134 -2.25 16.91 1.88
C VAL A 134 -1.03 16.02 2.12
N MET A 135 -1.25 14.73 2.35
CA MET A 135 -0.17 13.75 2.59
C MET A 135 0.81 13.68 1.42
N CYS A 136 0.28 13.63 0.18
CA CYS A 136 1.12 13.65 -1.03
C CYS A 136 1.99 14.92 -1.08
N GLY A 137 1.40 16.08 -0.81
CA GLY A 137 2.12 17.36 -0.82
C GLY A 137 3.19 17.45 0.25
N VAL A 138 2.88 17.09 1.50
CA VAL A 138 3.83 17.21 2.62
C VAL A 138 4.98 16.22 2.53
N VAL A 139 4.74 14.99 2.05
CA VAL A 139 5.81 14.02 1.85
C VAL A 139 6.74 14.46 0.72
N GLY A 140 6.20 14.96 -0.39
CA GLY A 140 7.01 15.53 -1.47
C GLY A 140 7.85 16.73 -1.01
N ALA A 141 7.28 17.57 -0.16
CA ALA A 141 7.97 18.73 0.42
C ALA A 141 9.17 18.37 1.28
N LEU A 142 9.22 17.16 1.87
CA LEU A 142 10.41 16.69 2.62
C LEU A 142 11.68 16.75 1.79
N SER A 143 11.60 16.66 0.46
CA SER A 143 12.75 16.87 -0.45
C SER A 143 13.42 18.23 -0.25
N ALA A 144 12.63 19.28 0.03
CA ALA A 144 13.15 20.62 0.26
C ALA A 144 13.68 20.81 1.70
N PHE A 145 13.15 20.05 2.66
CA PHE A 145 13.57 20.14 4.07
C PHE A 145 14.81 19.29 4.39
N TYR A 146 15.09 18.25 3.60
CA TYR A 146 16.22 17.32 3.80
C TYR A 146 17.13 17.24 2.57
N HIS A 147 17.28 18.37 1.85
CA HIS A 147 18.05 18.45 0.59
C HIS A 147 19.54 18.09 0.73
N ASP A 148 20.08 18.10 1.92
CA ASP A 148 21.46 17.75 2.24
C ASP A 148 21.77 16.24 2.18
N SER A 149 20.74 15.41 2.06
CA SER A 149 20.85 13.95 2.10
C SER A 149 20.07 13.24 0.98
N LEU A 150 20.03 13.84 -0.21
CA LEU A 150 19.25 13.33 -1.36
C LEU A 150 20.09 12.63 -2.44
N ASP A 151 21.42 12.56 -2.28
CA ASP A 151 22.27 11.85 -3.24
C ASP A 151 21.97 10.34 -3.20
N ILE A 152 21.28 9.85 -4.22
CA ILE A 152 20.89 8.44 -4.35
C ILE A 152 22.08 7.50 -4.57
N ASN A 153 23.26 8.01 -4.96
CA ASN A 153 24.47 7.22 -5.12
C ASN A 153 25.21 7.04 -3.78
N ASN A 154 24.92 7.87 -2.78
CA ASN A 154 25.48 7.76 -1.45
C ASN A 154 24.66 6.76 -0.60
N PRO A 155 25.24 5.62 -0.17
CA PRO A 155 24.52 4.63 0.64
C PRO A 155 23.99 5.20 1.97
N GLN A 156 24.72 6.14 2.62
CA GLN A 156 24.30 6.76 3.88
C GLN A 156 23.08 7.66 3.67
N HIS A 157 23.03 8.40 2.54
CA HIS A 157 21.85 9.21 2.20
C HIS A 157 20.63 8.34 1.91
N ARG A 158 20.82 7.19 1.26
CA ARG A 158 19.74 6.22 1.05
C ARG A 158 19.20 5.68 2.37
N GLU A 159 20.11 5.33 3.29
CA GLU A 159 19.75 4.79 4.60
C GLU A 159 19.02 5.81 5.46
N ILE A 160 19.58 7.00 5.64
CA ILE A 160 18.96 8.03 6.48
C ILE A 160 17.61 8.51 5.91
N SER A 161 17.46 8.55 4.59
CA SER A 161 16.20 8.89 3.96
C SER A 161 15.14 7.82 4.20
N ALA A 162 15.51 6.53 4.16
CA ALA A 162 14.60 5.43 4.50
C ALA A 162 14.14 5.51 5.96
N ILE A 163 15.08 5.72 6.90
CA ILE A 163 14.78 5.91 8.32
C ILE A 163 13.84 7.11 8.52
N ARG A 164 14.15 8.27 7.92
CA ARG A 164 13.32 9.48 8.03
C ARG A 164 11.90 9.26 7.51
N LEU A 165 11.74 8.55 6.39
CA LEU A 165 10.42 8.22 5.85
C LEU A 165 9.63 7.35 6.84
N VAL A 166 10.17 6.22 7.26
CA VAL A 166 9.50 5.34 8.23
C VAL A 166 9.18 6.09 9.53
N ALA A 167 10.12 6.86 10.07
CA ALA A 167 9.96 7.53 11.34
C ALA A 167 8.93 8.67 11.32
N LYS A 168 8.85 9.43 10.21
CA LYS A 168 8.04 10.65 10.14
C LYS A 168 6.62 10.42 9.65
N MET A 169 6.34 9.30 8.98
CA MET A 169 5.00 9.03 8.43
C MET A 169 3.89 9.06 9.48
N PRO A 170 4.03 8.48 10.70
CA PRO A 170 3.01 8.61 11.74
C PRO A 170 2.77 10.07 12.16
N THR A 171 3.85 10.84 12.29
CA THR A 171 3.77 12.26 12.67
C THR A 171 3.05 13.05 11.59
N LEU A 172 3.39 12.86 10.32
CA LEU A 172 2.75 13.54 9.20
C LEU A 172 1.26 13.15 9.08
N ALA A 173 0.93 11.87 9.21
CA ALA A 173 -0.46 11.40 9.17
C ALA A 173 -1.31 12.03 10.28
N ALA A 174 -0.77 12.06 11.51
CA ALA A 174 -1.44 12.71 12.63
C ALA A 174 -1.55 14.24 12.43
N MET A 175 -0.55 14.90 11.86
CA MET A 175 -0.59 16.32 11.54
C MET A 175 -1.68 16.63 10.50
N VAL A 176 -1.82 15.78 9.46
CA VAL A 176 -2.89 15.91 8.47
C VAL A 176 -4.26 15.89 9.14
N TYR A 177 -4.48 14.92 10.03
CA TYR A 177 -5.74 14.81 10.78
C TYR A 177 -5.96 16.02 11.70
N LYS A 178 -4.98 16.39 12.52
CA LYS A 178 -5.06 17.53 13.43
C LYS A 178 -5.33 18.83 12.70
N TYR A 179 -4.71 19.02 11.53
CA TYR A 179 -4.93 20.19 10.69
C TYR A 179 -6.39 20.25 10.19
N SER A 180 -6.93 19.16 9.69
CA SER A 180 -8.32 19.12 9.23
C SER A 180 -9.33 19.42 10.35
N MET A 181 -9.04 18.95 11.58
CA MET A 181 -9.86 19.21 12.76
C MET A 181 -9.67 20.62 13.36
N GLY A 182 -8.66 21.38 12.91
CA GLY A 182 -8.29 22.66 13.49
C GLY A 182 -7.78 22.56 14.93
N GLN A 183 -7.21 21.43 15.29
CA GLN A 183 -6.62 21.17 16.59
C GLN A 183 -5.09 21.37 16.57
N PRO A 184 -4.49 21.66 17.74
CA PRO A 184 -3.03 21.70 17.85
C PRO A 184 -2.39 20.38 17.44
N MET A 185 -1.30 20.47 16.67
CA MET A 185 -0.51 19.30 16.32
C MET A 185 0.22 18.80 17.55
N MET A 186 0.15 17.47 17.80
CA MET A 186 0.87 16.83 18.90
C MET A 186 2.26 16.42 18.47
N TYR A 187 3.21 16.50 19.42
CA TYR A 187 4.57 16.01 19.20
C TYR A 187 4.69 14.52 19.51
N PRO A 188 5.58 13.80 18.80
CA PRO A 188 5.87 12.41 19.13
C PRO A 188 6.56 12.30 20.48
N ARG A 189 6.42 11.15 21.13
CA ARG A 189 7.01 10.79 22.40
C ARG A 189 7.91 9.57 22.26
N ASN A 190 9.13 9.64 22.78
CA ASN A 190 10.12 8.56 22.64
C ASN A 190 9.90 7.39 23.62
N ASP A 191 9.04 7.55 24.64
CA ASP A 191 8.67 6.50 25.58
C ASP A 191 7.56 5.56 25.05
N LEU A 192 6.87 5.94 23.97
CA LEU A 192 5.81 5.15 23.36
C LEU A 192 6.35 4.24 22.25
N THR A 193 5.63 3.14 21.98
CA THR A 193 5.84 2.33 20.78
C THR A 193 5.40 3.09 19.52
N TYR A 194 5.69 2.55 18.36
CA TYR A 194 5.36 3.20 17.08
C TYR A 194 3.85 3.42 16.91
N ALA A 195 3.04 2.39 17.19
CA ALA A 195 1.59 2.45 17.09
C ALA A 195 0.97 3.32 18.21
N GLU A 196 1.44 3.20 19.45
CA GLU A 196 1.01 4.08 20.55
C GLU A 196 1.29 5.55 20.23
N ASN A 197 2.45 5.83 19.66
CA ASN A 197 2.85 7.19 19.31
C ASN A 197 1.96 7.79 18.23
N PHE A 198 1.59 7.00 17.23
CA PHE A 198 0.61 7.42 16.22
C PHE A 198 -0.75 7.75 16.85
N LEU A 199 -1.30 6.86 17.67
CA LEU A 199 -2.59 7.08 18.35
C LEU A 199 -2.52 8.28 19.30
N HIS A 200 -1.41 8.45 20.04
CA HIS A 200 -1.16 9.61 20.88
C HIS A 200 -1.23 10.90 20.08
N MET A 201 -0.48 11.00 18.98
CA MET A 201 -0.44 12.22 18.17
C MET A 201 -1.80 12.49 17.49
N MET A 202 -2.55 11.46 17.18
CA MET A 202 -3.84 11.59 16.51
C MET A 202 -4.94 12.05 17.48
N PHE A 203 -5.05 11.47 18.67
CA PHE A 203 -6.20 11.64 19.53
C PHE A 203 -5.99 12.52 20.76
N ASN A 204 -4.77 12.61 21.27
CA ASN A 204 -4.50 13.45 22.44
C ASN A 204 -4.42 14.94 22.05
N THR A 205 -4.59 15.79 23.06
CA THR A 205 -4.45 17.24 22.95
C THR A 205 -3.47 17.76 24.02
N PRO A 206 -2.89 18.96 23.87
CA PRO A 206 -1.97 19.50 24.87
C PRO A 206 -2.59 19.66 26.27
N CYS A 207 -3.90 19.83 26.35
CA CYS A 207 -4.62 19.99 27.62
C CYS A 207 -5.08 18.66 28.24
N GLU A 208 -5.09 17.56 27.48
CA GLU A 208 -5.51 16.25 27.98
C GLU A 208 -4.74 15.13 27.31
N ILE A 209 -3.91 14.45 28.07
CA ILE A 209 -3.14 13.28 27.64
C ILE A 209 -3.78 12.04 28.24
N LYS A 210 -4.48 11.27 27.41
CA LYS A 210 -5.05 9.98 27.77
C LYS A 210 -4.07 8.84 27.49
N PRO A 211 -4.01 7.83 28.37
CA PRO A 211 -3.23 6.63 28.09
C PRO A 211 -3.82 5.90 26.88
N ILE A 212 -2.96 5.31 26.08
CA ILE A 212 -3.35 4.51 24.92
C ILE A 212 -3.62 3.08 25.39
N SER A 213 -4.77 2.51 25.02
CA SER A 213 -5.05 1.10 25.29
C SER A 213 -4.03 0.21 24.55
N PRO A 214 -3.38 -0.73 25.26
CA PRO A 214 -2.47 -1.69 24.64
C PRO A 214 -3.14 -2.54 23.56
N VAL A 215 -4.44 -2.83 23.69
CA VAL A 215 -5.22 -3.58 22.68
C VAL A 215 -5.35 -2.77 21.40
N LEU A 216 -5.68 -1.49 21.52
CA LEU A 216 -5.80 -0.60 20.35
C LEU A 216 -4.43 -0.36 19.68
N ALA A 217 -3.38 -0.20 20.48
CA ALA A 217 -2.01 -0.06 19.96
C ALA A 217 -1.57 -1.33 19.20
N LYS A 218 -1.84 -2.52 19.74
CA LYS A 218 -1.56 -3.80 19.10
C LYS A 218 -2.37 -3.98 17.80
N ALA A 219 -3.63 -3.55 17.80
CA ALA A 219 -4.46 -3.59 16.60
C ALA A 219 -3.90 -2.71 15.48
N MET A 220 -3.48 -1.48 15.81
CA MET A 220 -2.83 -0.58 14.85
C MET A 220 -1.51 -1.15 14.33
N ASP A 221 -0.71 -1.74 15.21
CA ASP A 221 0.57 -2.35 14.84
C ASP A 221 0.37 -3.51 13.86
N ARG A 222 -0.60 -4.39 14.09
CA ARG A 222 -1.01 -5.46 13.17
C ARG A 222 -1.50 -4.91 11.82
N ILE A 223 -2.31 -3.84 11.83
CA ILE A 223 -2.72 -3.16 10.60
C ILE A 223 -1.49 -2.67 9.83
N PHE A 224 -0.52 -2.06 10.49
CA PHE A 224 0.70 -1.60 9.84
C PHE A 224 1.51 -2.77 9.25
N ILE A 225 1.69 -3.87 9.98
CA ILE A 225 2.40 -5.07 9.48
C ILE A 225 1.72 -5.62 8.23
N LEU A 226 0.39 -5.83 8.28
CA LEU A 226 -0.37 -6.46 7.20
C LEU A 226 -0.48 -5.59 5.93
N HIS A 227 -0.19 -4.29 6.05
CA HIS A 227 -0.17 -3.35 4.94
C HIS A 227 1.24 -2.92 4.52
N ALA A 228 2.29 -3.41 5.19
CA ALA A 228 3.68 -2.95 5.01
C ALA A 228 4.19 -3.11 3.58
N ASP A 229 3.87 -4.23 2.92
CA ASP A 229 4.19 -4.46 1.51
C ASP A 229 3.22 -5.44 0.84
N HIS A 230 3.12 -5.38 -0.48
CA HIS A 230 2.29 -6.30 -1.27
C HIS A 230 2.80 -6.38 -2.71
N GLU A 231 4.08 -6.73 -2.90
CA GLU A 231 4.75 -6.93 -4.19
C GLU A 231 4.63 -5.72 -5.15
N GLN A 232 4.56 -5.97 -6.46
CA GLN A 232 4.47 -4.96 -7.53
C GLN A 232 3.02 -4.52 -7.79
N ASN A 233 2.36 -3.97 -6.78
CA ASN A 233 1.10 -3.26 -6.97
C ASN A 233 1.32 -1.90 -7.66
N ALA A 234 0.23 -1.21 -8.03
CA ALA A 234 0.29 0.05 -8.79
C ALA A 234 1.18 1.11 -8.12
N SER A 235 1.09 1.29 -6.80
CA SER A 235 1.89 2.30 -6.09
C SER A 235 3.36 1.91 -5.96
N THR A 236 3.67 0.64 -5.69
CA THR A 236 5.05 0.14 -5.65
C THR A 236 5.73 0.27 -7.01
N SER A 237 5.03 -0.12 -8.09
CA SER A 237 5.53 0.04 -9.46
C SER A 237 5.74 1.51 -9.82
N THR A 238 4.86 2.41 -9.36
CA THR A 238 5.01 3.86 -9.54
C THR A 238 6.25 4.40 -8.82
N VAL A 239 6.50 3.97 -7.58
CA VAL A 239 7.72 4.34 -6.83
C VAL A 239 8.97 3.88 -7.56
N ARG A 240 9.01 2.64 -8.05
CA ARG A 240 10.14 2.13 -8.84
C ARG A 240 10.29 2.87 -10.16
N LEU A 241 9.19 3.15 -10.86
CA LEU A 241 9.22 3.88 -12.13
C LEU A 241 9.76 5.30 -11.93
N ALA A 242 9.26 6.04 -10.94
CA ALA A 242 9.78 7.36 -10.59
C ALA A 242 11.27 7.29 -10.18
N GLY A 243 11.63 6.35 -9.31
CA GLY A 243 13.00 6.15 -8.85
C GLY A 243 13.97 5.77 -9.98
N SER A 244 13.50 5.09 -11.03
CA SER A 244 14.31 4.70 -12.17
C SER A 244 14.88 5.89 -12.95
N SER A 245 14.30 7.07 -12.80
CA SER A 245 14.81 8.33 -13.36
C SER A 245 15.93 8.99 -12.53
N GLY A 246 16.28 8.40 -11.38
CA GLY A 246 17.20 9.00 -10.42
C GLY A 246 16.53 9.99 -9.44
N ALA A 247 15.20 9.99 -9.36
CA ALA A 247 14.48 10.87 -8.44
C ALA A 247 14.77 10.50 -6.97
N ASN A 248 14.79 11.53 -6.11
CA ASN A 248 15.01 11.35 -4.68
C ASN A 248 13.88 10.54 -4.01
N PRO A 249 14.14 9.88 -2.87
CA PRO A 249 13.17 8.96 -2.26
C PRO A 249 11.88 9.66 -1.81
N PHE A 250 11.91 10.88 -1.31
CA PHE A 250 10.70 11.58 -0.87
C PHE A 250 9.75 11.86 -2.04
N ALA A 251 10.29 12.28 -3.19
CA ALA A 251 9.51 12.47 -4.40
C ALA A 251 8.94 11.14 -4.93
N CYS A 252 9.71 10.06 -4.87
CA CYS A 252 9.25 8.72 -5.27
C CYS A 252 8.11 8.23 -4.38
N ILE A 253 8.21 8.42 -3.05
CA ILE A 253 7.15 8.04 -2.11
C ILE A 253 5.91 8.90 -2.31
N ALA A 254 6.04 10.20 -2.57
CA ALA A 254 4.92 11.07 -2.92
C ALA A 254 4.18 10.56 -4.18
N ALA A 255 4.91 10.11 -5.20
CA ALA A 255 4.31 9.47 -6.39
C ALA A 255 3.58 8.16 -6.04
N GLY A 256 4.13 7.35 -5.13
CA GLY A 256 3.47 6.16 -4.59
C GLY A 256 2.17 6.50 -3.85
N ILE A 257 2.18 7.55 -3.03
CA ILE A 257 0.99 8.06 -2.33
C ILE A 257 -0.08 8.51 -3.34
N ALA A 258 0.31 9.24 -4.39
CA ALA A 258 -0.60 9.66 -5.44
C ALA A 258 -1.26 8.46 -6.16
N ALA A 259 -0.48 7.42 -6.47
CA ALA A 259 -1.01 6.20 -7.07
C ALA A 259 -1.92 5.41 -6.11
N LEU A 260 -1.57 5.37 -4.81
CA LEU A 260 -2.37 4.69 -3.79
C LEU A 260 -3.73 5.36 -3.60
N TRP A 261 -3.81 6.67 -3.74
CA TRP A 261 -5.05 7.43 -3.57
C TRP A 261 -6.12 7.08 -4.62
N GLY A 262 -5.75 6.50 -5.74
CA GLY A 262 -6.70 6.11 -6.78
C GLY A 262 -7.76 5.12 -6.27
N PRO A 263 -9.05 5.28 -6.65
CA PRO A 263 -10.15 4.43 -6.18
C PRO A 263 -10.01 2.96 -6.61
N ALA A 264 -9.23 2.69 -7.64
CA ALA A 264 -8.93 1.32 -8.10
C ALA A 264 -7.79 0.65 -7.33
N HIS A 265 -7.20 1.32 -6.33
CA HIS A 265 -6.06 0.81 -5.55
C HIS A 265 -6.30 0.93 -4.04
N GLY A 266 -5.90 2.02 -3.39
CA GLY A 266 -5.95 2.14 -1.93
C GLY A 266 -7.30 2.58 -1.35
N GLY A 267 -8.26 2.97 -2.18
CA GLY A 267 -9.58 3.41 -1.72
C GLY A 267 -10.56 2.29 -1.34
N ALA A 268 -10.13 1.02 -1.37
CA ALA A 268 -11.04 -0.11 -1.14
C ALA A 268 -11.58 -0.15 0.29
N ASN A 269 -10.78 0.16 1.30
CA ASN A 269 -11.22 0.18 2.70
C ASN A 269 -12.19 1.33 3.02
N GLU A 270 -12.03 2.50 2.39
CA GLU A 270 -13.02 3.58 2.46
C GLU A 270 -14.33 3.17 1.78
N ALA A 271 -14.24 2.50 0.65
CA ALA A 271 -15.39 2.01 -0.10
C ALA A 271 -16.20 0.95 0.67
N VAL A 272 -15.57 0.15 1.54
CA VAL A 272 -16.28 -0.79 2.43
C VAL A 272 -17.25 -0.06 3.34
N LEU A 273 -16.79 0.98 4.03
CA LEU A 273 -17.66 1.72 4.95
C LEU A 273 -18.76 2.50 4.19
N THR A 274 -18.42 3.09 3.05
CA THR A 274 -19.42 3.74 2.19
C THR A 274 -20.51 2.76 1.77
N MET A 275 -20.14 1.54 1.40
CA MET A 275 -21.09 0.48 1.08
C MET A 275 -21.94 0.07 2.30
N LEU A 276 -21.35 -0.08 3.47
CA LEU A 276 -22.11 -0.39 4.69
C LEU A 276 -23.10 0.73 5.06
N ASP A 277 -22.69 2.01 4.87
CA ASP A 277 -23.58 3.16 5.04
C ASP A 277 -24.71 3.17 3.99
N GLU A 278 -24.44 2.78 2.74
CA GLU A 278 -25.45 2.68 1.68
C GLU A 278 -26.47 1.58 1.97
N ILE A 279 -26.05 0.42 2.46
CA ILE A 279 -26.94 -0.66 2.88
C ILE A 279 -27.77 -0.22 4.09
N GLY A 280 -27.15 0.43 5.05
CA GLY A 280 -27.73 1.12 6.20
C GLY A 280 -28.27 0.20 7.29
N ASP A 281 -29.05 -0.80 6.96
CA ASP A 281 -29.71 -1.71 7.92
C ASP A 281 -29.68 -3.17 7.48
N VAL A 282 -29.60 -4.08 8.44
CA VAL A 282 -29.57 -5.55 8.19
C VAL A 282 -30.76 -6.02 7.36
N SER A 283 -31.93 -5.40 7.50
CA SER A 283 -33.13 -5.75 6.72
C SER A 283 -32.99 -5.48 5.22
N ASN A 284 -32.04 -4.65 4.80
CA ASN A 284 -31.77 -4.34 3.40
C ASN A 284 -30.81 -5.32 2.73
N ILE A 285 -30.12 -6.17 3.50
CA ILE A 285 -29.03 -7.03 3.01
C ILE A 285 -29.49 -7.86 1.79
N ASP A 286 -30.62 -8.53 1.87
CA ASP A 286 -31.07 -9.41 0.78
C ASP A 286 -31.26 -8.66 -0.54
N THR A 287 -31.72 -7.40 -0.46
CA THR A 287 -31.87 -6.52 -1.62
C THR A 287 -30.50 -6.19 -2.26
N PHE A 288 -29.52 -5.84 -1.42
CA PHE A 288 -28.17 -5.50 -1.90
C PHE A 288 -27.38 -6.73 -2.37
N ILE A 289 -27.59 -7.88 -1.75
CA ILE A 289 -27.05 -9.16 -2.24
C ILE A 289 -27.62 -9.49 -3.62
N ALA A 290 -28.92 -9.28 -3.84
CA ALA A 290 -29.53 -9.48 -5.17
C ALA A 290 -28.91 -8.54 -6.21
N LYS A 291 -28.70 -7.25 -5.88
CA LYS A 291 -27.98 -6.30 -6.75
C LYS A 291 -26.55 -6.76 -7.05
N ALA A 292 -25.80 -7.20 -6.02
CA ALA A 292 -24.42 -7.69 -6.21
C ALA A 292 -24.33 -8.92 -7.11
N LYS A 293 -25.38 -9.75 -7.17
CA LYS A 293 -25.50 -10.92 -8.04
C LYS A 293 -25.92 -10.56 -9.48
N ASP A 294 -26.56 -9.42 -9.69
CA ASP A 294 -26.94 -8.94 -11.02
C ASP A 294 -25.74 -8.28 -11.73
N LYS A 295 -25.34 -8.83 -12.87
CA LYS A 295 -24.24 -8.31 -13.68
C LYS A 295 -24.52 -6.93 -14.28
N ASN A 296 -25.80 -6.55 -14.40
CA ASN A 296 -26.21 -5.26 -14.97
C ASN A 296 -26.34 -4.16 -13.90
N ASP A 297 -26.35 -4.53 -12.61
CA ASP A 297 -26.39 -3.56 -11.52
C ASP A 297 -24.96 -3.03 -11.26
N PRO A 298 -24.78 -1.70 -11.10
CA PRO A 298 -23.48 -1.10 -10.80
C PRO A 298 -22.99 -1.40 -9.39
N PHE A 299 -23.85 -1.83 -8.47
CA PHE A 299 -23.49 -2.12 -7.10
C PHE A 299 -22.49 -3.28 -7.01
N LYS A 300 -21.46 -3.10 -6.17
CA LYS A 300 -20.44 -4.12 -5.88
C LYS A 300 -20.25 -4.25 -4.39
N LEU A 301 -20.09 -5.48 -3.91
CA LEU A 301 -19.67 -5.73 -2.55
C LEU A 301 -18.18 -5.38 -2.40
N MET A 302 -17.91 -4.26 -1.72
CA MET A 302 -16.56 -3.81 -1.44
C MET A 302 -15.99 -4.55 -0.23
N GLY A 303 -14.68 -4.86 -0.29
CA GLY A 303 -14.02 -5.66 0.76
C GLY A 303 -14.24 -7.18 0.63
N PHE A 304 -14.80 -7.64 -0.49
CA PHE A 304 -15.03 -9.05 -0.78
C PHE A 304 -14.30 -9.46 -2.05
N GLY A 305 -13.62 -10.62 -1.99
CA GLY A 305 -12.74 -11.08 -3.05
C GLY A 305 -11.43 -10.30 -3.10
N HIS A 306 -10.50 -10.74 -3.93
CA HIS A 306 -9.21 -10.09 -4.13
C HIS A 306 -8.72 -10.31 -5.55
N ARG A 307 -8.03 -9.31 -6.12
CA ARG A 307 -7.51 -9.40 -7.49
C ARG A 307 -6.45 -10.49 -7.66
N VAL A 308 -5.69 -10.76 -6.61
CA VAL A 308 -4.58 -11.71 -6.60
C VAL A 308 -5.01 -13.03 -5.95
N TYR A 309 -5.61 -12.99 -4.76
CA TYR A 309 -6.02 -14.21 -4.05
C TYR A 309 -7.28 -14.80 -4.65
N LYS A 310 -7.18 -16.03 -5.16
CA LYS A 310 -8.32 -16.88 -5.56
C LYS A 310 -8.85 -17.73 -4.39
N ASN A 311 -8.09 -17.77 -3.31
CA ASN A 311 -8.44 -18.35 -2.03
C ASN A 311 -8.59 -17.24 -0.98
N ARG A 312 -8.62 -17.58 0.30
CA ARG A 312 -8.70 -16.57 1.37
C ARG A 312 -7.43 -15.72 1.41
N ASP A 313 -7.62 -14.42 1.60
CA ASP A 313 -6.52 -13.49 1.89
C ASP A 313 -5.92 -13.86 3.27
N PRO A 314 -4.63 -14.23 3.37
CA PRO A 314 -4.03 -14.66 4.63
C PRO A 314 -4.08 -13.58 5.72
N ARG A 315 -4.16 -12.31 5.33
CA ARG A 315 -4.27 -11.18 6.24
C ARG A 315 -5.64 -11.07 6.90
N ALA A 316 -6.70 -11.53 6.23
CA ALA A 316 -8.08 -11.40 6.71
C ALA A 316 -8.32 -12.18 8.01
N THR A 317 -7.70 -13.34 8.19
CA THR A 317 -7.84 -14.14 9.42
C THR A 317 -7.30 -13.39 10.64
N VAL A 318 -6.11 -12.79 10.52
CA VAL A 318 -5.50 -11.98 11.59
C VAL A 318 -6.35 -10.75 11.88
N MET A 319 -6.85 -10.09 10.82
CA MET A 319 -7.68 -8.90 11.00
C MET A 319 -9.02 -9.22 11.64
N LYS A 320 -9.65 -10.35 11.33
CA LYS A 320 -10.88 -10.78 11.99
C LYS A 320 -10.67 -10.92 13.50
N GLN A 321 -9.65 -11.69 13.91
CA GLN A 321 -9.33 -11.85 15.32
C GLN A 321 -9.05 -10.49 15.99
N THR A 322 -8.30 -9.62 15.32
CA THR A 322 -7.98 -8.28 15.83
C THR A 322 -9.24 -7.42 15.95
N CYS A 323 -10.20 -7.55 15.03
CA CYS A 323 -11.49 -6.88 15.10
C CYS A 323 -12.26 -7.29 16.37
N ASP A 324 -12.36 -8.60 16.64
CA ASP A 324 -13.04 -9.12 17.83
C ASP A 324 -12.38 -8.60 19.13
N GLU A 325 -11.03 -8.56 19.18
CA GLU A 325 -10.27 -8.02 20.30
C GLU A 325 -10.60 -6.53 20.55
N VAL A 326 -10.61 -5.70 19.49
CA VAL A 326 -10.90 -4.26 19.57
C VAL A 326 -12.34 -3.97 20.00
N LEU A 327 -13.30 -4.66 19.42
CA LEU A 327 -14.71 -4.47 19.75
C LEU A 327 -15.00 -4.84 21.21
N LYS A 328 -14.38 -5.92 21.70
CA LYS A 328 -14.46 -6.33 23.09
C LYS A 328 -13.85 -5.29 24.04
N GLU A 329 -12.66 -4.77 23.69
CA GLU A 329 -11.97 -3.72 24.48
C GLU A 329 -12.81 -2.46 24.59
N LEU A 330 -13.43 -2.04 23.49
CA LEU A 330 -14.26 -0.84 23.45
C LEU A 330 -15.68 -1.05 24.00
N GLY A 331 -16.03 -2.28 24.36
CA GLY A 331 -17.38 -2.61 24.88
C GLY A 331 -18.48 -2.44 23.82
N ILE A 332 -18.15 -2.46 22.56
CA ILE A 332 -19.10 -2.30 21.45
C ILE A 332 -19.82 -3.62 21.24
N LYS A 333 -21.10 -3.68 21.63
CA LYS A 333 -21.94 -4.89 21.55
C LYS A 333 -23.08 -4.77 20.55
N ASN A 334 -23.56 -3.57 20.29
CA ASN A 334 -24.77 -3.30 19.49
C ASN A 334 -24.53 -2.13 18.53
N ASP A 335 -23.48 -2.21 17.73
CA ASP A 335 -23.27 -1.26 16.62
C ASP A 335 -23.99 -1.79 15.37
N PRO A 336 -24.95 -1.04 14.77
CA PRO A 336 -25.73 -1.50 13.62
C PRO A 336 -24.85 -1.81 12.39
N GLN A 337 -23.77 -1.05 12.17
CA GLN A 337 -22.87 -1.32 11.06
C GLN A 337 -22.02 -2.57 11.27
N LEU A 338 -21.65 -2.84 12.53
CA LEU A 338 -20.96 -4.07 12.86
C LEU A 338 -21.87 -5.28 12.67
N GLU A 339 -23.12 -5.21 13.14
CA GLU A 339 -24.12 -6.27 12.92
C GLU A 339 -24.33 -6.53 11.44
N LEU A 340 -24.43 -5.46 10.64
CA LEU A 340 -24.52 -5.53 9.20
C LEU A 340 -23.28 -6.19 8.58
N ALA A 341 -22.08 -5.82 9.01
CA ALA A 341 -20.83 -6.40 8.53
C ALA A 341 -20.72 -7.89 8.87
N MET A 342 -21.05 -8.28 10.10
CA MET A 342 -21.06 -9.69 10.51
C MET A 342 -22.05 -10.53 9.70
N ARG A 343 -23.23 -9.97 9.40
CA ARG A 343 -24.23 -10.67 8.58
C ARG A 343 -23.79 -10.82 7.13
N LEU A 344 -23.14 -9.80 6.56
CA LEU A 344 -22.55 -9.90 5.22
C LEU A 344 -21.41 -10.92 5.18
N GLU A 345 -20.57 -10.98 6.21
CA GLU A 345 -19.53 -12.00 6.32
C GLU A 345 -20.14 -13.42 6.34
N GLU A 346 -21.16 -13.65 7.17
CA GLU A 346 -21.85 -14.95 7.24
C GLU A 346 -22.40 -15.37 5.88
N ILE A 347 -23.06 -14.47 5.17
CA ILE A 347 -23.58 -14.73 3.81
C ILE A 347 -22.44 -15.07 2.85
N ALA A 348 -21.38 -14.30 2.83
CA ALA A 348 -20.26 -14.54 1.94
C ALA A 348 -19.54 -15.87 2.19
N LEU A 349 -19.58 -16.37 3.44
CA LEU A 349 -18.99 -17.66 3.80
C LEU A 349 -19.92 -18.85 3.57
N THR A 350 -21.22 -18.65 3.37
CA THR A 350 -22.22 -19.71 3.28
C THR A 350 -22.98 -19.76 1.95
N ASP A 351 -23.13 -18.64 1.25
CA ASP A 351 -23.90 -18.58 -0.01
C ASP A 351 -23.04 -19.13 -1.19
N PRO A 352 -23.55 -20.10 -1.96
CA PRO A 352 -22.82 -20.72 -3.06
C PRO A 352 -22.30 -19.72 -4.10
N TYR A 353 -23.03 -18.65 -4.39
CA TYR A 353 -22.60 -17.63 -5.36
C TYR A 353 -21.26 -16.99 -5.00
N PHE A 354 -21.07 -16.69 -3.71
CA PHE A 354 -19.81 -16.07 -3.23
C PHE A 354 -18.68 -17.09 -3.11
N ILE A 355 -19.00 -18.31 -2.64
CA ILE A 355 -18.03 -19.41 -2.52
C ILE A 355 -17.45 -19.79 -3.87
N GLU A 356 -18.30 -20.03 -4.87
CA GLU A 356 -17.89 -20.40 -6.23
C GLU A 356 -17.04 -19.32 -6.93
N ARG A 357 -17.16 -18.07 -6.51
CA ARG A 357 -16.41 -16.93 -7.06
C ARG A 357 -15.28 -16.45 -6.16
N SER A 358 -15.04 -17.15 -5.05
CA SER A 358 -14.01 -16.79 -4.06
C SER A 358 -14.17 -15.35 -3.52
N LEU A 359 -15.42 -14.90 -3.35
CA LEU A 359 -15.73 -13.56 -2.84
C LEU A 359 -15.76 -13.56 -1.31
N TYR A 360 -14.65 -13.94 -0.69
CA TYR A 360 -14.49 -13.92 0.77
C TYR A 360 -14.15 -12.51 1.27
N PRO A 361 -14.50 -12.16 2.54
CA PRO A 361 -14.01 -10.94 3.16
C PRO A 361 -12.50 -10.88 3.14
N ASN A 362 -11.95 -9.73 2.74
CA ASN A 362 -10.51 -9.50 2.64
C ASN A 362 -10.00 -8.59 3.79
N VAL A 363 -8.72 -8.23 3.75
CA VAL A 363 -8.08 -7.37 4.76
C VAL A 363 -8.78 -6.01 4.90
N ASP A 364 -9.26 -5.43 3.80
CA ASP A 364 -9.88 -4.10 3.79
C ASP A 364 -11.22 -4.07 4.51
N PHE A 365 -11.97 -5.18 4.46
CA PHE A 365 -13.24 -5.33 5.17
C PHE A 365 -13.07 -5.18 6.67
N TYR A 366 -12.17 -5.96 7.28
CA TYR A 366 -11.97 -5.93 8.74
C TYR A 366 -11.20 -4.70 9.20
N SER A 367 -10.18 -4.26 8.45
CA SER A 367 -9.41 -3.06 8.82
C SER A 367 -10.29 -1.82 8.83
N GLY A 368 -11.23 -1.69 7.89
CA GLY A 368 -12.21 -0.61 7.89
C GLY A 368 -13.04 -0.55 9.17
N ILE A 369 -13.56 -1.69 9.62
CA ILE A 369 -14.34 -1.80 10.86
C ILE A 369 -13.48 -1.42 12.09
N ILE A 370 -12.26 -1.95 12.17
CA ILE A 370 -11.34 -1.65 13.28
C ILE A 370 -11.03 -0.15 13.35
N LEU A 371 -10.64 0.45 12.23
CA LEU A 371 -10.29 1.87 12.18
C LEU A 371 -11.46 2.77 12.59
N LYS A 372 -12.68 2.43 12.14
CA LYS A 372 -13.89 3.13 12.53
C LYS A 372 -14.16 2.98 14.03
N ALA A 373 -14.07 1.76 14.57
CA ALA A 373 -14.28 1.48 15.98
C ALA A 373 -13.30 2.25 16.89
N ILE A 374 -12.04 2.41 16.47
CA ILE A 374 -11.04 3.22 17.17
C ILE A 374 -11.37 4.72 17.10
N GLY A 375 -12.24 5.16 16.20
CA GLY A 375 -12.63 6.57 16.01
C GLY A 375 -11.81 7.30 14.92
N ILE A 376 -11.15 6.56 14.06
CA ILE A 376 -10.43 7.14 12.91
C ILE A 376 -11.45 7.45 11.82
N PRO A 377 -11.52 8.69 11.30
CA PRO A 377 -12.46 9.04 10.24
C PRO A 377 -12.10 8.33 8.93
N THR A 378 -13.12 7.94 8.17
CA THR A 378 -12.97 7.18 6.92
C THR A 378 -11.99 7.82 5.94
N SER A 379 -12.01 9.16 5.83
CA SER A 379 -11.08 9.91 4.96
C SER A 379 -9.59 9.74 5.32
N MET A 380 -9.27 9.22 6.51
CA MET A 380 -7.90 8.93 6.95
C MET A 380 -7.44 7.49 6.65
N PHE A 381 -8.32 6.60 6.21
CA PHE A 381 -7.98 5.19 6.04
C PHE A 381 -6.86 4.96 5.03
N THR A 382 -6.96 5.59 3.87
CA THR A 382 -5.91 5.51 2.84
C THR A 382 -4.61 6.18 3.29
N VAL A 383 -4.66 7.21 4.15
CA VAL A 383 -3.46 7.80 4.77
C VAL A 383 -2.75 6.79 5.68
N ILE A 384 -3.51 6.03 6.47
CA ILE A 384 -2.97 4.97 7.34
C ILE A 384 -2.35 3.85 6.50
N PHE A 385 -3.00 3.51 5.40
CA PHE A 385 -2.43 2.58 4.42
C PHE A 385 -1.09 3.10 3.86
N ALA A 386 -1.02 4.36 3.44
CA ALA A 386 0.21 4.98 2.96
C ALA A 386 1.33 4.98 4.02
N LEU A 387 0.98 5.28 5.29
CA LEU A 387 1.89 5.19 6.43
C LEU A 387 2.51 3.80 6.51
N ALA A 388 1.69 2.77 6.57
CA ALA A 388 2.12 1.38 6.68
C ALA A 388 2.96 0.93 5.48
N ARG A 389 2.52 1.26 4.25
CA ARG A 389 3.14 0.85 3.00
C ARG A 389 4.46 1.58 2.69
N THR A 390 4.75 2.67 3.36
CA THR A 390 5.98 3.45 3.11
C THR A 390 7.23 2.60 3.25
N VAL A 391 7.30 1.69 4.21
CA VAL A 391 8.46 0.82 4.37
C VAL A 391 8.64 -0.13 3.19
N GLY A 392 7.56 -0.70 2.66
CA GLY A 392 7.60 -1.53 1.44
C GLY A 392 8.09 -0.72 0.24
N TRP A 393 7.51 0.45 0.00
CA TRP A 393 7.92 1.33 -1.09
C TRP A 393 9.40 1.69 -1.05
N ILE A 394 9.88 2.11 0.12
CA ILE A 394 11.29 2.52 0.24
C ILE A 394 12.25 1.31 0.18
N SER A 395 11.81 0.13 0.60
CA SER A 395 12.58 -1.12 0.44
C SER A 395 12.73 -1.48 -1.03
N HIS A 396 11.66 -1.41 -1.81
CA HIS A 396 11.69 -1.63 -3.27
C HIS A 396 12.55 -0.59 -4.00
N TRP A 397 12.50 0.68 -3.57
CA TRP A 397 13.36 1.72 -4.09
C TRP A 397 14.84 1.45 -3.80
N LYS A 398 15.19 1.07 -2.57
CA LYS A 398 16.57 0.70 -2.17
C LYS A 398 17.06 -0.53 -2.95
N GLU A 399 16.22 -1.54 -3.09
CA GLU A 399 16.55 -2.77 -3.83
C GLU A 399 16.84 -2.46 -5.30
N MET A 400 16.02 -1.65 -5.96
CA MET A 400 16.25 -1.21 -7.34
C MET A 400 17.63 -0.55 -7.50
N LEU A 401 18.01 0.34 -6.59
CA LEU A 401 19.30 1.03 -6.63
C LEU A 401 20.50 0.15 -6.28
N SER A 402 20.26 -1.04 -5.72
CA SER A 402 21.33 -2.00 -5.36
C SER A 402 21.76 -2.90 -6.51
N SER A 403 21.07 -2.83 -7.65
CA SER A 403 21.31 -3.62 -8.86
C SER A 403 21.41 -2.71 -10.07
N PRO A 404 22.03 -3.14 -11.18
CA PRO A 404 21.94 -2.39 -12.44
C PRO A 404 20.48 -2.25 -12.87
N TYR A 405 20.00 -1.02 -12.96
CA TYR A 405 18.64 -0.71 -13.40
C TYR A 405 18.65 0.21 -14.62
N LYS A 406 17.53 0.28 -15.31
CA LYS A 406 17.34 1.18 -16.45
C LYS A 406 16.14 2.08 -16.18
N ILE A 407 16.19 3.29 -16.72
CA ILE A 407 15.04 4.19 -16.69
C ILE A 407 13.83 3.50 -17.34
N GLY A 408 12.72 3.51 -16.62
CA GLY A 408 11.45 2.97 -17.11
C GLY A 408 10.89 3.84 -18.22
N ARG A 409 10.89 3.30 -19.44
CA ARG A 409 10.33 3.93 -20.63
C ARG A 409 9.58 2.88 -21.46
N PRO A 410 8.32 2.60 -21.13
CA PRO A 410 7.53 1.64 -21.90
C PRO A 410 7.36 2.10 -23.35
N ARG A 411 7.12 1.14 -24.23
CA ARG A 411 6.75 1.39 -25.63
C ARG A 411 5.25 1.62 -25.72
N GLN A 412 4.83 2.18 -26.86
CA GLN A 412 3.39 2.31 -27.18
C GLN A 412 3.12 1.81 -28.60
N LEU A 413 1.95 1.24 -28.81
CA LEU A 413 1.38 1.02 -30.12
C LEU A 413 0.72 2.33 -30.56
N TYR A 414 1.30 2.99 -31.53
CA TYR A 414 0.75 4.23 -32.06
C TYR A 414 -0.40 3.94 -33.04
N THR A 415 -1.58 4.49 -32.75
CA THR A 415 -2.79 4.35 -33.56
C THR A 415 -3.36 5.70 -34.04
N GLY A 416 -2.53 6.74 -33.95
CA GLY A 416 -2.92 8.08 -34.40
C GLY A 416 -2.78 8.28 -35.94
N TYR A 417 -2.80 9.52 -36.35
CA TYR A 417 -2.65 9.87 -37.75
C TYR A 417 -1.21 9.68 -38.21
N GLU A 418 -1.02 9.37 -39.49
CA GLU A 418 0.27 9.48 -40.15
C GLU A 418 0.77 10.94 -40.17
N SER A 419 1.99 11.16 -40.66
CA SER A 419 2.55 12.53 -40.76
C SER A 419 1.61 13.43 -41.56
N ARG A 420 1.28 14.59 -41.01
CA ARG A 420 0.47 15.62 -41.66
C ARG A 420 1.17 16.96 -41.59
N ASP A 421 1.07 17.72 -42.67
CA ASP A 421 1.56 19.09 -42.70
C ASP A 421 0.68 20.02 -41.85
N ILE A 422 1.30 21.00 -41.25
CA ILE A 422 0.59 22.03 -40.50
C ILE A 422 -0.09 23.04 -41.44
N THR A 423 -1.41 23.15 -41.35
CA THR A 423 -2.17 24.20 -42.03
C THR A 423 -2.10 25.47 -41.18
N LYS A 424 -1.79 26.63 -41.78
CA LYS A 424 -1.80 27.91 -41.06
C LYS A 424 -3.19 28.17 -40.47
N LEU A 425 -3.26 28.91 -39.35
CA LEU A 425 -4.49 29.12 -38.63
C LEU A 425 -5.61 29.77 -39.51
N GLU A 426 -5.20 30.74 -40.34
CA GLU A 426 -6.03 31.45 -41.32
C GLU A 426 -6.62 30.55 -42.39
N ASP A 427 -6.01 29.42 -42.69
CA ASP A 427 -6.40 28.48 -43.76
C ASP A 427 -7.16 27.25 -43.22
N ARG A 428 -7.38 27.15 -41.88
CA ARG A 428 -8.12 26.06 -41.24
C ARG A 428 -9.62 26.29 -41.36
N LYS A 429 -10.29 25.30 -41.94
CA LYS A 429 -11.77 25.29 -42.11
C LYS A 429 -12.44 24.65 -40.91
#